data_6f223f4c43a316656c16b41fe72dfb8f
#
_entry.id   6f223f4c43a316656c16b41fe72dfb8f
#
_cell.length_a   1.000
_cell.length_b   1.000
_cell.length_c   1.000
_cell.angle_alpha   90.00
_cell.angle_beta   90.00
_cell.angle_gamma   90.00
#
_symmetry.space_group_name_H-M   'P 1'
#
loop_
_entity.id
_entity.type
_entity.pdbx_description
1 polymer ?
#
loop_
_entity_poly.entity_id
_entity_poly.type
_entity_poly.pdbx_seq_one_letter_code
_entity_poly.pdbx_strand_id
1 'polypeptide(L)'
;MPDSIIVPNDLSSFWMPFTANRQFKKNPRILASADRMHYKTPEGREILDGTAGLWCVNAGHKRPKIVEAIQRQAEELDFAPTFQMGHPKAFELANRLNNLAPDGLDHVMFTNSGSESVETALKTAIAYHRAKGEGQRFRLIGRERGYHGVNFGGISVGGIVANRKMFGTMLAGVDHMRHTHDPQRNAFSKGQPEHLSLIHI
;
A
#
# COMPACT_ATOMS: atom_id res chain seq x y z
N MET A 1 28.20 14.08 -21.78
CA MET A 1 26.76 14.25 -21.96
C MET A 1 26.09 13.10 -21.24
N PRO A 2 25.11 13.30 -20.37
CA PRO A 2 24.40 12.17 -19.83
C PRO A 2 23.74 11.45 -21.01
N ASP A 3 23.91 10.12 -21.06
CA ASP A 3 23.33 9.28 -22.10
C ASP A 3 21.87 9.65 -22.27
N SER A 4 21.47 9.87 -23.51
CA SER A 4 20.09 10.19 -23.86
C SER A 4 19.21 9.06 -23.32
N ILE A 5 18.24 9.39 -22.45
CA ILE A 5 17.29 8.41 -21.93
C ILE A 5 16.52 7.85 -23.11
N ILE A 6 16.75 6.58 -23.40
CA ILE A 6 16.07 5.87 -24.49
C ILE A 6 14.66 5.54 -24.02
N VAL A 7 13.66 6.18 -24.60
CA VAL A 7 12.27 5.75 -24.44
C VAL A 7 12.10 4.48 -25.28
N PRO A 8 11.62 3.34 -24.72
CA PRO A 8 11.43 2.12 -25.49
C PRO A 8 10.52 2.36 -26.70
N ASN A 9 10.90 1.88 -27.87
CA ASN A 9 10.08 1.97 -29.09
C ASN A 9 8.85 1.08 -29.03
N ASP A 10 8.92 -0.04 -28.26
CA ASP A 10 7.82 -0.96 -28.06
C ASP A 10 7.35 -0.94 -26.60
N LEU A 11 6.13 -0.49 -26.40
CA LEU A 11 5.47 -0.48 -25.08
C LEU A 11 4.46 -1.62 -24.93
N SER A 12 4.34 -2.53 -25.91
CA SER A 12 3.27 -3.54 -25.99
C SER A 12 3.33 -4.55 -24.85
N SER A 13 4.53 -5.00 -24.48
CA SER A 13 4.74 -6.11 -23.55
C SER A 13 4.39 -5.80 -22.11
N PHE A 14 4.46 -4.54 -21.68
CA PHE A 14 4.18 -4.18 -20.31
C PHE A 14 2.69 -3.95 -20.09
N TRP A 15 2.06 -4.81 -19.30
CA TRP A 15 0.69 -4.63 -18.83
C TRP A 15 0.70 -3.82 -17.54
N MET A 16 0.42 -2.53 -17.66
CA MET A 16 0.39 -1.60 -16.53
C MET A 16 -0.88 -1.81 -15.68
N PRO A 17 -0.74 -1.96 -14.35
CA PRO A 17 -1.87 -2.06 -13.45
C PRO A 17 -2.67 -0.76 -13.40
N PHE A 18 -3.97 -0.83 -13.12
CA PHE A 18 -4.88 0.32 -12.94
C PHE A 18 -4.79 1.37 -14.06
N THR A 19 -4.45 0.95 -15.26
CA THR A 19 -4.20 1.83 -16.39
C THR A 19 -4.99 1.39 -17.62
N ALA A 20 -5.60 2.33 -18.31
CA ALA A 20 -6.17 2.10 -19.64
C ALA A 20 -5.03 1.91 -20.66
N ASN A 21 -4.44 0.73 -20.71
CA ASN A 21 -3.18 0.44 -21.40
C ASN A 21 -3.17 0.84 -22.87
N ARG A 22 -4.24 0.57 -23.62
CA ARG A 22 -4.32 0.95 -25.05
C ARG A 22 -4.26 2.46 -25.25
N GLN A 23 -4.93 3.22 -24.38
CA GLN A 23 -4.92 4.69 -24.42
C GLN A 23 -3.56 5.23 -24.00
N PHE A 24 -3.01 4.71 -22.90
CA PHE A 24 -1.70 5.14 -22.40
C PHE A 24 -0.60 4.93 -23.45
N LYS A 25 -0.57 3.75 -24.09
CA LYS A 25 0.47 3.40 -25.06
C LYS A 25 0.41 4.22 -26.37
N LYS A 26 -0.74 4.84 -26.68
CA LYS A 26 -0.85 5.77 -27.81
C LYS A 26 -0.24 7.15 -27.51
N ASN A 27 -0.26 7.55 -26.27
CA ASN A 27 0.31 8.83 -25.81
C ASN A 27 0.93 8.64 -24.41
N PRO A 28 2.10 7.98 -24.32
CA PRO A 28 2.69 7.58 -23.07
C PRO A 28 3.23 8.76 -22.27
N ARG A 29 2.94 8.78 -20.99
CA ARG A 29 3.50 9.72 -20.04
C ARG A 29 4.69 9.06 -19.34
N ILE A 30 5.86 9.18 -19.94
CA ILE A 30 7.09 8.57 -19.41
C ILE A 30 7.77 9.56 -18.47
N LEU A 31 8.24 9.04 -17.34
CA LEU A 31 9.06 9.76 -16.38
C LEU A 31 10.49 9.21 -16.49
N ALA A 32 11.43 10.05 -16.83
CA ALA A 32 12.79 9.66 -17.18
C ALA A 32 13.76 9.80 -16.01
N SER A 33 13.55 10.78 -15.15
CA SER A 33 14.34 11.01 -13.94
C SER A 33 13.52 11.71 -12.87
N ALA A 34 14.07 11.79 -11.67
CA ALA A 34 13.46 12.54 -10.58
C ALA A 34 14.53 13.17 -9.68
N ASP A 35 14.19 14.30 -9.06
CA ASP A 35 14.99 14.93 -8.01
C ASP A 35 14.07 15.64 -7.02
N ARG A 36 14.29 15.41 -5.73
CA ARG A 36 13.49 15.98 -4.62
C ARG A 36 11.99 15.80 -4.81
N MET A 37 11.29 16.82 -5.28
CA MET A 37 9.83 16.85 -5.44
C MET A 37 9.37 16.86 -6.91
N HIS A 38 10.28 16.66 -7.85
CA HIS A 38 9.96 16.75 -9.26
C HIS A 38 10.43 15.54 -10.04
N TYR A 39 9.59 15.11 -10.96
CA TYR A 39 9.95 14.25 -12.09
C TYR A 39 10.39 15.08 -13.29
N LYS A 40 11.16 14.46 -14.18
CA LYS A 40 11.42 14.99 -15.53
C LYS A 40 10.98 13.99 -16.59
N THR A 41 10.35 14.51 -17.64
CA THR A 41 10.05 13.71 -18.83
C THR A 41 11.32 13.52 -19.68
N PRO A 42 11.29 12.62 -20.70
CA PRO A 42 12.41 12.49 -21.65
C PRO A 42 12.77 13.80 -22.35
N GLU A 43 11.78 14.68 -22.58
CA GLU A 43 11.95 16.00 -23.22
C GLU A 43 12.46 17.08 -22.22
N GLY A 44 12.69 16.68 -20.96
CA GLY A 44 13.22 17.60 -19.93
C GLY A 44 12.19 18.46 -19.21
N ARG A 45 10.89 18.27 -19.47
CA ARG A 45 9.82 18.99 -18.76
C ARG A 45 9.75 18.52 -17.29
N GLU A 46 9.73 19.47 -16.39
CA GLU A 46 9.56 19.20 -14.95
C GLU A 46 8.07 19.04 -14.59
N ILE A 47 7.79 18.05 -13.74
CA ILE A 47 6.46 17.73 -13.23
C ILE A 47 6.54 17.60 -11.72
N LEU A 48 5.77 18.42 -10.99
CA LEU A 48 5.68 18.29 -9.53
C LEU A 48 5.04 16.95 -9.15
N ASP A 49 5.70 16.22 -8.26
CA ASP A 49 5.17 14.99 -7.66
C ASP A 49 4.33 15.34 -6.43
N GLY A 50 3.05 15.59 -6.63
CA GLY A 50 2.09 15.89 -5.57
C GLY A 50 1.62 14.67 -4.77
N THR A 51 2.09 13.47 -5.10
CA THR A 51 1.65 12.21 -4.47
C THR A 51 2.77 11.40 -3.84
N ALA A 52 3.99 11.94 -3.79
CA ALA A 52 5.18 11.25 -3.29
C ALA A 52 5.38 9.87 -3.96
N GLY A 53 5.27 9.80 -5.29
CA GLY A 53 5.36 8.55 -6.05
C GLY A 53 4.31 7.52 -5.62
N LEU A 54 3.10 7.95 -5.35
CA LEU A 54 2.01 7.17 -4.77
C LEU A 54 2.39 6.60 -3.38
N TRP A 55 2.80 7.50 -2.49
CA TRP A 55 3.21 7.26 -1.08
C TRP A 55 4.51 6.47 -0.88
N CYS A 56 5.31 6.28 -1.92
CA CYS A 56 6.53 5.45 -1.85
C CYS A 56 7.80 6.27 -1.60
N VAL A 57 7.80 7.59 -1.85
CA VAL A 57 8.98 8.46 -1.75
C VAL A 57 8.72 9.69 -0.88
N ASN A 58 8.13 9.48 0.29
CA ASN A 58 7.72 10.55 1.20
C ASN A 58 8.87 11.47 1.65
N ALA A 59 10.11 10.98 1.64
CA ALA A 59 11.30 11.78 1.91
C ALA A 59 11.75 12.64 0.71
N GLY A 60 11.12 12.48 -0.45
CA GLY A 60 11.51 13.04 -1.73
C GLY A 60 12.46 12.13 -2.51
N HIS A 61 12.48 12.32 -3.82
CA HIS A 61 13.29 11.53 -4.75
C HIS A 61 14.78 11.79 -4.57
N LYS A 62 15.59 10.76 -4.86
CA LYS A 62 17.05 10.85 -5.01
C LYS A 62 17.74 11.54 -3.83
N ARG A 63 17.27 11.29 -2.60
CA ARG A 63 17.90 11.84 -1.39
C ARG A 63 19.27 11.21 -1.20
N PRO A 64 20.38 12.00 -1.19
CA PRO A 64 21.75 11.44 -1.20
C PRO A 64 21.99 10.42 -0.10
N LYS A 65 21.66 10.74 1.15
CA LYS A 65 21.85 9.83 2.29
C LYS A 65 21.10 8.50 2.15
N ILE A 66 19.93 8.50 1.51
CA ILE A 66 19.15 7.27 1.27
C ILE A 66 19.80 6.46 0.17
N VAL A 67 20.17 7.11 -0.95
CA VAL A 67 20.83 6.44 -2.07
C VAL A 67 22.15 5.80 -1.63
N GLU A 68 23.00 6.54 -0.92
CA GLU A 68 24.27 6.05 -0.39
C GLU A 68 24.09 4.87 0.58
N ALA A 69 23.06 4.91 1.43
CA ALA A 69 22.76 3.81 2.34
C ALA A 69 22.35 2.53 1.60
N ILE A 70 21.52 2.67 0.53
CA ILE A 70 21.13 1.54 -0.32
C ILE A 70 22.34 0.96 -1.05
N GLN A 71 23.18 1.81 -1.64
CA GLN A 71 24.38 1.36 -2.35
C GLN A 71 25.33 0.57 -1.45
N ARG A 72 25.65 1.10 -0.28
CA ARG A 72 26.51 0.39 0.69
C ARG A 72 25.92 -0.94 1.12
N GLN A 73 24.62 -0.96 1.40
CA GLN A 73 23.98 -2.19 1.85
C GLN A 73 23.91 -3.25 0.75
N ALA A 74 23.69 -2.83 -0.49
CA ALA A 74 23.69 -3.74 -1.64
C ALA A 74 25.07 -4.34 -1.91
N GLU A 75 26.16 -3.61 -1.63
CA GLU A 75 27.55 -4.10 -1.73
C GLU A 75 27.91 -5.07 -0.59
N GLU A 76 27.36 -4.86 0.62
CA GLU A 76 27.67 -5.66 1.80
C GLU A 76 26.84 -6.95 1.87
N LEU A 77 25.53 -6.80 1.75
CA LEU A 77 24.56 -7.90 1.79
C LEU A 77 23.24 -7.43 1.17
N ASP A 78 22.99 -7.84 -0.05
CA ASP A 78 21.82 -7.48 -0.84
C ASP A 78 20.55 -8.25 -0.41
N PHE A 79 20.71 -9.50 -0.01
CA PHE A 79 19.62 -10.38 0.38
C PHE A 79 20.03 -11.41 1.43
N ALA A 80 19.15 -11.66 2.39
CA ALA A 80 19.19 -12.83 3.27
C ALA A 80 17.77 -13.40 3.42
N PRO A 81 17.58 -14.73 3.31
CA PRO A 81 16.26 -15.34 3.46
C PRO A 81 15.77 -15.23 4.90
N THR A 82 14.46 -15.12 5.07
CA THR A 82 13.82 -15.07 6.40
C THR A 82 13.37 -16.46 6.91
N PHE A 83 13.76 -17.54 6.22
CA PHE A 83 13.50 -18.91 6.63
C PHE A 83 14.68 -19.43 7.47
N GLN A 84 14.56 -19.31 8.80
CA GLN A 84 15.57 -19.72 9.80
C GLN A 84 16.90 -18.94 9.72
N MET A 85 16.97 -17.91 8.90
CA MET A 85 18.07 -16.96 8.76
C MET A 85 17.52 -15.55 8.82
N GLY A 86 18.37 -14.54 8.89
CA GLY A 86 17.87 -13.18 8.97
C GLY A 86 18.89 -12.16 8.50
N HIS A 87 18.36 -11.06 7.95
CA HIS A 87 19.15 -9.88 7.60
C HIS A 87 19.24 -8.94 8.80
N PRO A 88 20.41 -8.48 9.24
CA PRO A 88 20.56 -7.59 10.40
C PRO A 88 19.70 -6.32 10.32
N LYS A 89 19.57 -5.73 9.13
CA LYS A 89 18.76 -4.52 8.91
C LYS A 89 17.27 -4.72 9.14
N ALA A 90 16.75 -5.93 8.94
CA ALA A 90 15.35 -6.23 9.24
C ALA A 90 15.09 -6.13 10.75
N PHE A 91 15.98 -6.70 11.58
CA PHE A 91 15.86 -6.60 13.04
C PHE A 91 16.04 -5.16 13.54
N GLU A 92 17.03 -4.44 12.99
CA GLU A 92 17.25 -3.03 13.31
C GLU A 92 16.01 -2.19 13.00
N LEU A 93 15.40 -2.38 11.83
CA LEU A 93 14.19 -1.66 11.45
C LEU A 93 13.00 -2.05 12.33
N ALA A 94 12.82 -3.34 12.65
CA ALA A 94 11.75 -3.80 13.54
C ALA A 94 11.86 -3.14 14.92
N ASN A 95 13.05 -3.08 15.50
CA ASN A 95 13.29 -2.40 16.78
C ASN A 95 12.97 -0.90 16.73
N ARG A 96 13.34 -0.22 15.64
CA ARG A 96 13.00 1.20 15.45
C ARG A 96 11.49 1.43 15.33
N LEU A 97 10.79 0.55 14.60
CA LEU A 97 9.33 0.64 14.47
C LEU A 97 8.64 0.37 15.79
N ASN A 98 9.13 -0.60 16.56
CA ASN A 98 8.61 -0.91 17.90
C ASN A 98 8.67 0.32 18.84
N ASN A 99 9.77 1.07 18.80
CA ASN A 99 9.93 2.31 19.58
C ASN A 99 8.98 3.45 19.15
N LEU A 100 8.38 3.37 17.99
CA LEU A 100 7.42 4.35 17.46
C LEU A 100 5.97 3.87 17.57
N ALA A 101 5.75 2.58 17.75
CA ALA A 101 4.43 1.97 17.82
C ALA A 101 3.76 2.28 19.18
N PRO A 102 2.44 2.28 19.25
CA PRO A 102 1.72 2.31 20.52
C PRO A 102 2.06 1.10 21.39
N ASP A 103 1.94 1.26 22.70
CA ASP A 103 2.17 0.18 23.68
C ASP A 103 1.37 -1.07 23.34
N GLY A 104 2.02 -2.23 23.42
CA GLY A 104 1.42 -3.53 23.09
C GLY A 104 1.51 -3.92 21.60
N LEU A 105 2.03 -3.06 20.73
CA LEU A 105 2.37 -3.40 19.35
C LEU A 105 3.88 -3.57 19.19
N ASP A 106 4.40 -4.65 19.75
CA ASP A 106 5.83 -4.90 19.97
C ASP A 106 6.43 -5.96 19.04
N HIS A 107 5.67 -6.44 18.07
CA HIS A 107 6.13 -7.40 17.05
C HIS A 107 5.84 -6.91 15.65
N VAL A 108 6.82 -7.00 14.77
CA VAL A 108 6.75 -6.50 13.39
C VAL A 108 6.93 -7.64 12.40
N MET A 109 6.02 -7.76 11.46
CA MET A 109 6.13 -8.64 10.31
C MET A 109 6.23 -7.82 9.04
N PHE A 110 7.30 -8.02 8.27
CA PHE A 110 7.48 -7.36 6.98
C PHE A 110 6.84 -8.19 5.86
N THR A 111 6.24 -7.50 4.91
CA THR A 111 5.64 -8.07 3.69
C THR A 111 6.07 -7.26 2.48
N ASN A 112 5.84 -7.79 1.27
CA ASN A 112 6.26 -7.12 0.04
C ASN A 112 5.26 -6.04 -0.43
N SER A 113 4.04 -6.04 0.10
CA SER A 113 3.01 -5.06 -0.28
C SER A 113 1.97 -4.88 0.81
N GLY A 114 1.23 -3.76 0.74
CA GLY A 114 0.06 -3.55 1.60
C GLY A 114 -1.03 -4.60 1.39
N SER A 115 -1.17 -5.13 0.17
CA SER A 115 -2.09 -6.23 -0.12
C SER A 115 -1.75 -7.50 0.66
N GLU A 116 -0.47 -7.88 0.70
CA GLU A 116 -0.01 -9.03 1.51
C GLU A 116 -0.14 -8.76 3.01
N SER A 117 0.10 -7.53 3.46
CA SER A 117 -0.09 -7.14 4.84
C SER A 117 -1.53 -7.34 5.28
N VAL A 118 -2.49 -6.88 4.48
CA VAL A 118 -3.93 -7.05 4.76
C VAL A 118 -4.32 -8.53 4.75
N GLU A 119 -3.93 -9.30 3.74
CA GLU A 119 -4.21 -10.76 3.70
C GLU A 119 -3.69 -11.47 4.96
N THR A 120 -2.47 -11.13 5.36
CA THR A 120 -1.86 -11.71 6.55
C THR A 120 -2.60 -11.29 7.82
N ALA A 121 -2.96 -10.01 7.95
CA ALA A 121 -3.70 -9.51 9.09
C ALA A 121 -5.09 -10.16 9.22
N LEU A 122 -5.83 -10.33 8.13
CA LEU A 122 -7.14 -11.00 8.13
C LEU A 122 -7.01 -12.45 8.59
N LYS A 123 -6.04 -13.19 8.04
CA LYS A 123 -5.77 -14.57 8.46
C LYS A 123 -5.35 -14.68 9.92
N THR A 124 -4.48 -13.76 10.36
CA THR A 124 -4.01 -13.72 11.74
C THR A 124 -5.16 -13.44 12.71
N ALA A 125 -6.05 -12.50 12.40
CA ALA A 125 -7.21 -12.21 13.24
C ALA A 125 -8.13 -13.43 13.41
N ILE A 126 -8.42 -14.14 12.31
CA ILE A 126 -9.23 -15.36 12.34
C ILE A 126 -8.52 -16.46 13.16
N ALA A 127 -7.23 -16.67 12.93
CA ALA A 127 -6.43 -17.67 13.64
C ALA A 127 -6.34 -17.35 15.14
N TYR A 128 -6.17 -16.08 15.50
CA TYR A 128 -6.14 -15.64 16.90
C TYR A 128 -7.43 -15.98 17.65
N HIS A 129 -8.58 -15.63 17.08
CA HIS A 129 -9.87 -15.96 17.70
C HIS A 129 -10.09 -17.46 17.79
N ARG A 130 -9.68 -18.21 16.78
CA ARG A 130 -9.76 -19.67 16.81
C ARG A 130 -8.90 -20.27 17.92
N ALA A 131 -7.67 -19.78 18.10
CA ALA A 131 -6.77 -20.22 19.16
C ALA A 131 -7.31 -19.91 20.56
N LYS A 132 -8.14 -18.86 20.70
CA LYS A 132 -8.84 -18.51 21.94
C LYS A 132 -10.11 -19.35 22.20
N GLY A 133 -10.45 -20.29 21.34
CA GLY A 133 -11.72 -21.03 21.43
C GLY A 133 -12.94 -20.27 20.89
N GLU A 134 -12.75 -19.12 20.26
CA GLU A 134 -13.79 -18.24 19.69
C GLU A 134 -13.90 -18.44 18.16
N GLY A 135 -13.88 -19.68 17.67
CA GLY A 135 -13.82 -20.00 16.25
C GLY A 135 -15.02 -19.50 15.42
N GLN A 136 -16.12 -19.12 16.05
CA GLN A 136 -17.28 -18.47 15.41
C GLN A 136 -17.02 -16.99 15.06
N ARG A 137 -15.98 -16.37 15.58
CA ARG A 137 -15.59 -14.98 15.29
C ARG A 137 -14.75 -14.89 14.03
N PHE A 138 -15.32 -15.23 12.89
CA PHE A 138 -14.68 -15.18 11.57
C PHE A 138 -15.24 -14.10 10.64
N ARG A 139 -16.29 -13.39 11.07
CA ARG A 139 -16.86 -12.31 10.26
C ARG A 139 -15.93 -11.11 10.23
N LEU A 140 -15.79 -10.55 9.03
CA LEU A 140 -14.96 -9.39 8.76
C LEU A 140 -15.85 -8.21 8.39
N ILE A 141 -15.53 -7.04 8.89
CA ILE A 141 -16.29 -5.83 8.61
C ILE A 141 -15.38 -4.81 7.95
N GLY A 142 -15.67 -4.49 6.70
CA GLY A 142 -15.01 -3.43 5.95
C GLY A 142 -15.78 -2.11 6.04
N ARG A 143 -15.26 -1.08 5.40
CA ARG A 143 -15.94 0.20 5.28
C ARG A 143 -16.13 0.56 3.81
N GLU A 144 -17.31 1.05 3.45
CA GLU A 144 -17.58 1.60 2.11
C GLU A 144 -16.52 2.62 1.74
N ARG A 145 -16.06 2.59 0.47
CA ARG A 145 -14.97 3.41 -0.08
C ARG A 145 -13.57 3.10 0.49
N GLY A 146 -13.44 2.16 1.43
CA GLY A 146 -12.13 1.73 1.94
C GLY A 146 -11.33 0.98 0.87
N TYR A 147 -10.02 1.21 0.84
CA TYR A 147 -9.09 0.45 0.01
C TYR A 147 -8.19 -0.41 0.90
N HIS A 148 -8.13 -1.70 0.62
CA HIS A 148 -7.39 -2.68 1.42
C HIS A 148 -6.53 -3.62 0.58
N GLY A 149 -6.08 -3.17 -0.58
CA GLY A 149 -5.25 -3.96 -1.48
C GLY A 149 -6.02 -4.62 -2.61
N VAL A 150 -5.33 -5.49 -3.34
CA VAL A 150 -5.84 -6.08 -4.61
C VAL A 150 -6.05 -7.59 -4.53
N ASN A 151 -5.62 -8.25 -3.46
CA ASN A 151 -5.84 -9.68 -3.24
C ASN A 151 -7.31 -9.95 -2.85
N PHE A 152 -7.77 -11.19 -2.96
CA PHE A 152 -9.17 -11.53 -2.71
C PHE A 152 -9.69 -11.16 -1.32
N GLY A 153 -8.91 -11.35 -0.26
CA GLY A 153 -9.26 -10.87 1.08
C GLY A 153 -9.35 -9.35 1.13
N GLY A 154 -8.35 -8.67 0.59
CA GLY A 154 -8.30 -7.21 0.54
C GLY A 154 -9.47 -6.59 -0.23
N ILE A 155 -9.81 -7.11 -1.41
CA ILE A 155 -10.99 -6.62 -2.18
C ILE A 155 -12.31 -7.05 -1.57
N SER A 156 -12.35 -8.14 -0.80
CA SER A 156 -13.55 -8.57 -0.07
C SER A 156 -13.93 -7.58 1.03
N VAL A 157 -12.97 -7.21 1.89
CA VAL A 157 -13.18 -6.20 2.93
C VAL A 157 -13.12 -4.77 2.38
N GLY A 158 -12.61 -4.57 1.16
CA GLY A 158 -12.57 -3.29 0.48
C GLY A 158 -13.96 -2.79 0.08
N GLY A 159 -14.20 -1.49 0.26
CA GLY A 159 -15.47 -0.84 -0.03
C GLY A 159 -15.56 -0.19 -1.41
N ILE A 160 -14.52 -0.27 -2.23
CA ILE A 160 -14.51 0.27 -3.59
C ILE A 160 -15.12 -0.78 -4.54
N VAL A 161 -16.40 -0.64 -4.84
CA VAL A 161 -17.17 -1.61 -5.65
C VAL A 161 -16.51 -1.87 -7.01
N ALA A 162 -15.95 -0.85 -7.65
CA ALA A 162 -15.29 -0.99 -8.96
C ALA A 162 -14.12 -2.00 -8.93
N ASN A 163 -13.44 -2.17 -7.80
CA ASN A 163 -12.30 -3.07 -7.66
C ASN A 163 -12.69 -4.55 -7.53
N ARG A 164 -13.96 -4.86 -7.26
CA ARG A 164 -14.40 -6.24 -7.01
C ARG A 164 -15.53 -6.75 -7.91
N LYS A 165 -16.34 -5.86 -8.50
CA LYS A 165 -17.57 -6.23 -9.22
C LYS A 165 -17.36 -7.22 -10.38
N MET A 166 -16.15 -7.29 -10.92
CA MET A 166 -15.81 -8.16 -12.07
C MET A 166 -15.32 -9.55 -11.67
N PHE A 167 -15.06 -9.79 -10.37
CA PHE A 167 -14.39 -11.01 -9.91
C PHE A 167 -15.31 -12.06 -9.29
N GLY A 168 -16.62 -11.81 -9.30
CA GLY A 168 -17.62 -12.78 -8.81
C GLY A 168 -17.62 -12.94 -7.28
N THR A 169 -17.53 -14.18 -6.81
CA THR A 169 -17.64 -14.51 -5.39
C THR A 169 -16.43 -14.05 -4.60
N MET A 170 -16.67 -13.32 -3.52
CA MET A 170 -15.68 -12.86 -2.55
C MET A 170 -15.66 -13.79 -1.33
N LEU A 171 -14.82 -13.45 -0.33
CA LEU A 171 -14.81 -14.16 0.96
C LEU A 171 -16.19 -14.11 1.60
N ALA A 172 -16.66 -15.26 2.09
CA ALA A 172 -17.89 -15.35 2.87
C ALA A 172 -17.76 -14.64 4.23
N GLY A 173 -18.86 -14.13 4.76
CA GLY A 173 -18.88 -13.51 6.09
C GLY A 173 -18.27 -12.11 6.15
N VAL A 174 -18.27 -11.39 5.03
CA VAL A 174 -17.81 -9.98 4.98
C VAL A 174 -19.02 -9.06 4.86
N ASP A 175 -19.07 -8.08 5.76
CA ASP A 175 -20.05 -6.99 5.75
C ASP A 175 -19.34 -5.65 5.54
N HIS A 176 -20.11 -4.61 5.19
CA HIS A 176 -19.58 -3.26 5.01
C HIS A 176 -20.39 -2.24 5.80
N MET A 177 -19.69 -1.46 6.62
CA MET A 177 -20.27 -0.27 7.26
C MET A 177 -20.29 0.90 6.28
N ARG A 178 -21.23 1.81 6.47
CA ARG A 178 -21.28 3.06 5.71
C ARG A 178 -19.99 3.86 5.87
N HIS A 179 -19.66 4.62 4.83
CA HIS A 179 -18.55 5.58 4.90
C HIS A 179 -18.90 6.78 5.80
N THR A 180 -17.88 7.50 6.26
CA THR A 180 -18.04 8.63 7.20
C THR A 180 -18.45 9.94 6.54
N HIS A 181 -18.34 10.06 5.21
CA HIS A 181 -18.67 11.28 4.49
C HIS A 181 -20.16 11.34 4.17
N ASP A 182 -20.90 12.08 4.97
CA ASP A 182 -22.33 12.38 4.76
C ASP A 182 -22.53 13.89 4.97
N PRO A 183 -22.55 14.71 3.89
CA PRO A 183 -22.65 16.16 3.99
C PRO A 183 -23.89 16.67 4.69
N GLN A 184 -24.99 15.89 4.70
CA GLN A 184 -26.23 16.27 5.36
C GLN A 184 -26.18 16.03 6.87
N ARG A 185 -25.43 15.01 7.31
CA ARG A 185 -25.40 14.56 8.72
C ARG A 185 -24.03 14.69 9.35
N ASN A 186 -23.00 14.88 8.54
CA ASN A 186 -21.60 14.98 8.97
C ASN A 186 -20.80 15.90 8.03
N ALA A 187 -21.12 17.18 8.03
CA ALA A 187 -20.46 18.19 7.20
C ALA A 187 -19.12 18.62 7.83
N PHE A 188 -18.12 17.75 7.86
CA PHE A 188 -16.79 18.03 8.40
C PHE A 188 -16.78 18.71 9.79
N SER A 189 -17.83 18.49 10.58
CA SER A 189 -17.94 19.05 11.92
C SER A 189 -16.92 18.41 12.87
N LYS A 190 -16.37 19.20 13.77
CA LYS A 190 -15.60 18.69 14.90
C LYS A 190 -16.54 17.88 15.80
N GLY A 191 -16.26 16.58 15.94
CA GLY A 191 -17.06 15.69 16.76
C GLY A 191 -17.42 14.39 16.03
N GLN A 192 -17.91 13.42 16.78
CA GLN A 192 -18.39 12.18 16.20
C GLN A 192 -19.77 12.41 15.56
N PRO A 193 -20.00 11.90 14.33
CA PRO A 193 -21.34 11.95 13.75
C PRO A 193 -22.32 11.12 14.59
N GLU A 194 -23.45 11.68 14.95
CA GLU A 194 -24.45 11.04 15.83
C GLU A 194 -24.90 9.66 15.30
N HIS A 195 -24.86 9.44 14.00
CA HIS A 195 -25.32 8.20 13.36
C HIS A 195 -24.20 7.22 12.98
N LEU A 196 -22.95 7.51 13.31
CA LEU A 196 -21.77 6.68 13.00
C LEU A 196 -20.95 6.38 14.26
N SER A 197 -21.61 6.22 15.38
CA SER A 197 -20.92 5.79 16.59
C SER A 197 -20.21 4.46 16.36
N LEU A 198 -18.89 4.50 16.27
CA LEU A 198 -18.05 3.30 16.15
C LEU A 198 -17.80 2.63 17.50
N ILE A 199 -18.27 3.23 18.59
CA ILE A 199 -18.06 2.76 19.96
C ILE A 199 -19.04 1.62 20.32
N HIS A 200 -20.10 1.46 19.55
CA HIS A 200 -21.15 0.49 19.83
C HIS A 200 -21.19 -0.70 18.85
N ILE A 201 -20.08 -0.97 18.14
CA ILE A 201 -19.94 -2.14 17.27
C ILE A 201 -19.15 -3.23 17.99
#